data_76b3aeb4ebf320cd82c967bfb05b6852
#
_entry.id   76b3aeb4ebf320cd82c967bfb05b6852
#
_cell.length_a   1.000
_cell.length_b   1.000
_cell.length_c   1.000
_cell.angle_alpha   90.00
_cell.angle_beta   90.00
_cell.angle_gamma   90.00
#
_symmetry.space_group_name_H-M   'P 1'
#
loop_
_entity.id
_entity.type
_entity.pdbx_description
1 polymer ?
#
loop_
_entity_poly.entity_id
_entity_poly.type
_entity_poly.pdbx_seq_one_letter_code
_entity_poly.pdbx_strand_id
1 'polypeptide(L)'
;MNAMLLRIGIDKGTDGTLAPIFEDGSFEYIPISEGDSQSKEDRTYKNTVDRSGKPLSTYLPKGIENRTMHFDPEFETFTYGDPTSKRTSLLKLERDDLLVFYAGLTPFRNRKHKEALYLIGYFTIEKLIDFNRLSKSEIKKCYKLYPNNAHLKRSYDTEDLVIVVGQKDKSKLLERAILISQKKYDKTGKPYHVVSEGMEELLGISGSIQRSIPPRFIKNENNLNNLKHILGL
;
A
#
# COMPACT_ATOMS: atom_id res chain seq x y z
N MET A 1 -17.22 4.95 -11.86
CA MET A 1 -16.28 4.68 -10.73
C MET A 1 -15.64 3.32 -10.92
N ASN A 2 -14.35 3.21 -10.67
CA ASN A 2 -13.59 1.95 -10.69
C ASN A 2 -12.83 1.82 -9.36
N ALA A 3 -12.32 0.63 -9.07
CA ALA A 3 -11.34 0.47 -8.00
C ALA A 3 -10.13 -0.32 -8.51
N MET A 4 -8.94 0.05 -8.05
CA MET A 4 -7.69 -0.66 -8.30
C MET A 4 -7.10 -1.14 -6.99
N LEU A 5 -6.76 -2.43 -6.91
CA LEU A 5 -6.11 -3.02 -5.75
C LEU A 5 -4.59 -3.04 -5.95
N LEU A 6 -3.85 -2.54 -4.96
CA LEU A 6 -2.41 -2.40 -5.02
C LEU A 6 -1.71 -2.98 -3.79
N ARG A 7 -0.69 -3.82 -4.02
CA ARG A 7 0.15 -4.40 -2.97
C ARG A 7 1.19 -3.39 -2.47
N ILE A 8 1.24 -3.19 -1.14
CA ILE A 8 2.15 -2.26 -0.48
C ILE A 8 2.78 -2.87 0.80
N GLY A 9 3.60 -2.07 1.49
CA GLY A 9 4.21 -2.40 2.77
C GLY A 9 5.36 -3.39 2.67
N ILE A 10 6.02 -3.64 3.79
CA ILE A 10 7.13 -4.61 3.89
C ILE A 10 6.69 -6.01 3.49
N ASP A 11 7.63 -6.82 3.01
CA ASP A 11 7.40 -8.24 2.78
C ASP A 11 8.68 -9.08 3.02
N LYS A 12 8.48 -10.41 3.02
CA LYS A 12 9.58 -11.35 3.29
C LYS A 12 10.71 -11.30 2.25
N GLY A 13 10.41 -10.86 1.04
CA GLY A 13 11.40 -10.79 -0.05
C GLY A 13 12.32 -9.58 0.07
N THR A 14 11.81 -8.47 0.62
CA THR A 14 12.56 -7.20 0.70
C THR A 14 13.16 -6.98 2.10
N ASP A 15 12.36 -7.19 3.15
CA ASP A 15 12.72 -6.81 4.52
C ASP A 15 12.72 -8.02 5.48
N GLY A 16 12.54 -9.24 4.97
CA GLY A 16 12.61 -10.49 5.72
C GLY A 16 11.39 -10.81 6.59
N THR A 17 10.38 -9.93 6.62
CA THR A 17 9.20 -10.09 7.47
C THR A 17 7.95 -9.46 6.88
N LEU A 18 6.81 -9.65 7.57
CA LEU A 18 5.55 -8.98 7.32
C LEU A 18 5.18 -8.08 8.51
N ALA A 19 4.36 -7.08 8.28
CA ALA A 19 3.85 -6.22 9.32
C ALA A 19 2.90 -6.97 10.28
N PRO A 20 2.78 -6.55 11.56
CA PRO A 20 1.98 -7.28 12.54
C PRO A 20 0.48 -7.05 12.36
N ILE A 21 -0.32 -8.10 12.65
CA ILE A 21 -1.74 -8.01 12.93
C ILE A 21 -2.00 -8.50 14.35
N PHE A 22 -2.77 -7.74 15.12
CA PHE A 22 -3.09 -8.00 16.52
C PHE A 22 -4.39 -8.80 16.67
N GLU A 23 -4.67 -9.27 17.88
CA GLU A 23 -5.80 -10.17 18.15
C GLU A 23 -7.17 -9.54 17.84
N ASP A 24 -7.32 -8.24 18.04
CA ASP A 24 -8.54 -7.47 17.73
C ASP A 24 -8.73 -7.14 16.25
N GLY A 25 -7.75 -7.50 15.40
CA GLY A 25 -7.71 -7.21 13.96
C GLY A 25 -7.06 -5.87 13.62
N SER A 26 -6.66 -5.08 14.59
CA SER A 26 -5.80 -3.91 14.36
C SER A 26 -4.43 -4.36 13.84
N PHE A 27 -3.71 -3.48 13.20
CA PHE A 27 -2.42 -3.78 12.57
C PHE A 27 -1.54 -2.53 12.55
N GLU A 28 -0.26 -2.71 12.27
CA GLU A 28 0.62 -1.59 11.93
C GLU A 28 0.95 -1.61 10.43
N TYR A 29 0.82 -0.45 9.80
CA TYR A 29 1.35 -0.25 8.46
C TYR A 29 2.85 0.05 8.57
N ILE A 30 3.67 -0.85 8.06
CA ILE A 30 5.11 -0.70 8.02
C ILE A 30 5.54 -0.58 6.55
N PRO A 31 6.03 0.59 6.11
CA PRO A 31 6.56 0.79 4.77
C PRO A 31 7.80 -0.06 4.50
N ILE A 32 8.15 -0.28 3.24
CA ILE A 32 9.44 -0.89 2.87
C ILE A 32 10.60 0.03 3.26
N SER A 33 11.81 -0.54 3.37
CA SER A 33 13.03 0.25 3.52
C SER A 33 13.24 1.18 2.32
N GLU A 34 13.67 2.43 2.57
CA GLU A 34 14.08 3.35 1.52
C GLU A 34 15.42 2.88 0.92
N GLY A 35 15.48 2.83 -0.40
CA GLY A 35 16.70 2.42 -1.12
C GLY A 35 17.65 3.57 -1.45
N ASP A 36 17.17 4.81 -1.38
CA ASP A 36 17.98 6.01 -1.64
C ASP A 36 18.63 6.52 -0.34
N SER A 37 19.94 6.36 -0.21
CA SER A 37 20.71 6.82 0.95
C SER A 37 20.77 8.35 1.06
N GLN A 38 20.39 9.10 0.03
CA GLN A 38 20.31 10.55 0.01
C GLN A 38 18.89 11.08 0.12
N SER A 39 17.92 10.20 0.38
CA SER A 39 16.53 10.61 0.63
C SER A 39 16.45 11.57 1.81
N LYS A 40 15.55 12.54 1.71
CA LYS A 40 15.25 13.48 2.79
C LYS A 40 14.31 12.89 3.86
N GLU A 41 14.00 11.61 3.78
CA GLU A 41 13.23 10.92 4.83
C GLU A 41 14.14 10.63 6.03
N ASP A 42 13.71 11.04 7.21
CA ASP A 42 14.44 10.90 8.49
C ASP A 42 13.79 9.88 9.44
N ARG A 43 12.57 9.42 9.12
CA ARG A 43 11.88 8.41 9.91
C ARG A 43 12.46 7.04 9.65
N THR A 44 13.02 6.45 10.70
CA THR A 44 13.52 5.06 10.69
C THR A 44 12.56 4.15 11.44
N TYR A 45 12.71 2.84 11.27
CA TYR A 45 11.90 1.89 12.06
C TYR A 45 12.12 2.01 13.56
N LYS A 46 13.28 2.55 13.99
CA LYS A 46 13.63 2.74 15.41
C LYS A 46 13.00 4.00 16.01
N ASN A 47 12.96 5.11 15.25
CA ASN A 47 12.47 6.39 15.77
C ASN A 47 10.97 6.64 15.47
N THR A 48 10.33 5.75 14.72
CA THR A 48 8.88 5.80 14.46
C THR A 48 8.18 4.81 15.38
N VAL A 49 7.11 5.27 16.02
CA VAL A 49 6.35 4.46 16.98
C VAL A 49 5.02 4.00 16.40
N ASP A 50 4.54 2.87 16.89
CA ASP A 50 3.21 2.34 16.64
C ASP A 50 2.14 3.10 17.43
N ARG A 51 0.87 2.71 17.29
CA ARG A 51 -0.28 3.29 18.00
C ARG A 51 -0.18 3.12 19.54
N SER A 52 0.64 2.20 20.02
CA SER A 52 0.89 1.97 21.47
C SER A 52 2.14 2.68 21.99
N GLY A 53 2.83 3.45 21.16
CA GLY A 53 4.06 4.15 21.51
C GLY A 53 5.33 3.30 21.46
N LYS A 54 5.28 2.08 20.91
CA LYS A 54 6.46 1.21 20.75
C LYS A 54 7.13 1.46 19.41
N PRO A 55 8.47 1.44 19.32
CA PRO A 55 9.18 1.53 18.06
C PRO A 55 8.74 0.44 17.06
N LEU A 56 8.56 0.79 15.78
CA LEU A 56 8.22 -0.17 14.73
C LEU A 56 9.27 -1.28 14.59
N SER A 57 10.52 -1.00 14.96
CA SER A 57 11.59 -2.01 15.01
C SER A 57 11.29 -3.20 15.95
N THR A 58 10.33 -3.07 16.87
CA THR A 58 9.82 -4.16 17.71
C THR A 58 9.27 -5.35 16.90
N TYR A 59 8.80 -5.09 15.70
CA TYR A 59 8.16 -6.07 14.81
C TYR A 59 9.09 -6.60 13.71
N LEU A 60 10.34 -6.14 13.69
CA LEU A 60 11.27 -6.35 12.58
C LEU A 60 12.45 -7.25 12.98
N PRO A 61 13.10 -7.90 12.00
CA PRO A 61 14.36 -8.58 12.23
C PRO A 61 15.44 -7.60 12.68
N LYS A 62 16.41 -8.10 13.45
CA LYS A 62 17.59 -7.32 13.83
C LYS A 62 18.38 -6.87 12.59
N GLY A 63 18.96 -5.66 12.66
CA GLY A 63 19.87 -5.14 11.64
C GLY A 63 19.23 -4.20 10.63
N ILE A 64 17.89 -4.02 10.67
CA ILE A 64 17.20 -3.05 9.79
C ILE A 64 16.60 -1.86 10.56
N GLU A 65 16.77 -1.80 11.87
CA GLU A 65 16.12 -0.85 12.77
C GLU A 65 16.41 0.61 12.41
N ASN A 66 17.61 0.87 11.93
CA ASN A 66 18.08 2.22 11.59
C ASN A 66 17.86 2.58 10.11
N ARG A 67 17.23 1.70 9.32
CA ARG A 67 16.89 2.04 7.94
C ARG A 67 15.74 3.04 7.93
N THR A 68 15.83 4.01 7.04
CA THR A 68 14.73 4.92 6.73
C THR A 68 13.63 4.20 5.97
N MET A 69 12.41 4.70 6.07
CA MET A 69 11.23 4.09 5.48
C MET A 69 10.79 4.83 4.22
N HIS A 70 10.35 4.07 3.22
CA HIS A 70 9.71 4.59 2.03
C HIS A 70 8.20 4.61 2.23
N PHE A 71 7.65 5.73 2.74
CA PHE A 71 6.22 5.90 3.00
C PHE A 71 5.44 6.04 1.69
N ASP A 72 5.15 4.90 1.07
CA ASP A 72 4.40 4.84 -0.17
C ASP A 72 3.42 3.66 -0.18
N PRO A 73 2.12 3.94 0.03
CA PRO A 73 1.46 5.24 0.25
C PRO A 73 1.82 5.89 1.60
N GLU A 74 1.68 7.22 1.68
CA GLU A 74 1.64 7.92 2.95
C GLU A 74 0.19 8.35 3.26
N PHE A 75 -0.20 8.19 4.52
CA PHE A 75 -1.57 8.39 4.98
C PHE A 75 -1.78 9.68 5.80
N GLU A 76 -0.80 10.58 5.81
CA GLU A 76 -0.90 11.88 6.49
C GLU A 76 -1.53 12.93 5.56
N THR A 77 -1.04 12.99 4.32
CA THR A 77 -1.54 13.89 3.28
C THR A 77 -2.14 13.15 2.07
N PHE A 78 -2.21 11.80 2.17
CA PHE A 78 -2.82 10.88 1.21
C PHE A 78 -2.19 10.95 -0.17
N THR A 79 -0.90 10.68 -0.27
CA THR A 79 -0.23 10.54 -1.54
C THR A 79 0.39 9.16 -1.75
N TYR A 80 0.40 8.71 -3.00
CA TYR A 80 1.07 7.51 -3.47
C TYR A 80 1.81 7.83 -4.76
N GLY A 81 3.05 7.37 -4.91
CA GLY A 81 3.83 7.56 -6.11
C GLY A 81 4.26 6.25 -6.76
N ASP A 82 4.38 6.20 -8.07
CA ASP A 82 4.95 5.04 -8.76
C ASP A 82 5.65 5.46 -10.07
N PRO A 83 6.98 5.28 -10.18
CA PRO A 83 7.73 5.52 -11.42
C PRO A 83 7.89 4.24 -12.26
N THR A 84 7.23 3.13 -11.90
CA THR A 84 7.42 1.81 -12.51
C THR A 84 6.32 1.47 -13.52
N SER A 85 6.29 0.22 -13.97
CA SER A 85 5.25 -0.30 -14.87
C SER A 85 3.81 -0.13 -14.36
N LYS A 86 3.58 0.04 -13.05
CA LYS A 86 2.26 0.30 -12.49
C LYS A 86 1.70 1.67 -12.87
N ARG A 87 2.57 2.64 -13.25
CA ARG A 87 2.20 3.93 -13.81
C ARG A 87 1.09 3.82 -14.84
N THR A 88 1.22 2.92 -15.81
CA THR A 88 0.22 2.71 -16.87
C THR A 88 -1.15 2.28 -16.33
N SER A 89 -1.17 1.55 -15.22
CA SER A 89 -2.42 1.16 -14.55
C SER A 89 -3.01 2.31 -13.75
N LEU A 90 -2.19 3.07 -13.03
CA LEU A 90 -2.61 4.25 -12.27
C LEU A 90 -3.26 5.30 -13.17
N LEU A 91 -2.69 5.55 -14.35
CA LEU A 91 -3.20 6.52 -15.33
C LEU A 91 -4.56 6.14 -15.96
N LYS A 92 -5.10 4.96 -15.65
CA LYS A 92 -6.46 4.55 -16.05
C LYS A 92 -7.52 4.94 -15.03
N LEU A 93 -7.10 5.40 -13.86
CA LEU A 93 -7.99 5.86 -12.80
C LEU A 93 -8.34 7.32 -13.02
N GLU A 94 -9.49 7.72 -12.49
CA GLU A 94 -10.03 9.05 -12.60
C GLU A 94 -10.41 9.59 -11.22
N ARG A 95 -10.80 10.86 -11.14
CA ARG A 95 -11.34 11.44 -9.92
C ARG A 95 -12.54 10.60 -9.41
N ASP A 96 -12.61 10.43 -8.10
CA ASP A 96 -13.59 9.62 -7.37
C ASP A 96 -13.46 8.10 -7.55
N ASP A 97 -12.52 7.59 -8.37
CA ASP A 97 -12.13 6.18 -8.34
C ASP A 97 -11.43 5.83 -7.00
N LEU A 98 -11.38 4.54 -6.67
CA LEU A 98 -10.72 4.03 -5.47
C LEU A 98 -9.36 3.41 -5.79
N LEU A 99 -8.31 3.85 -5.10
CA LEU A 99 -7.05 3.13 -5.01
C LEU A 99 -7.00 2.42 -3.66
N VAL A 100 -7.13 1.10 -3.67
CA VAL A 100 -7.26 0.27 -2.46
C VAL A 100 -5.96 -0.47 -2.20
N PHE A 101 -5.45 -0.34 -1.00
CA PHE A 101 -4.17 -0.91 -0.60
C PHE A 101 -4.34 -2.19 0.20
N TYR A 102 -3.51 -3.19 -0.14
CA TYR A 102 -3.41 -4.41 0.64
C TYR A 102 -1.95 -4.75 0.96
N ALA A 103 -1.73 -5.35 2.12
CA ALA A 103 -0.42 -5.71 2.61
C ALA A 103 -0.38 -7.15 3.14
N GLY A 104 0.82 -7.72 3.21
CA GLY A 104 1.06 -8.95 3.94
C GLY A 104 1.13 -8.65 5.44
N LEU A 105 0.31 -9.35 6.21
CA LEU A 105 0.33 -9.26 7.66
C LEU A 105 0.60 -10.63 8.28
N THR A 106 1.29 -10.63 9.43
CA THR A 106 1.56 -11.83 10.22
C THR A 106 1.03 -11.65 11.65
N PRO A 107 0.43 -12.69 12.25
CA PRO A 107 -0.06 -12.59 13.63
C PRO A 107 1.05 -12.25 14.61
N PHE A 108 0.85 -11.21 15.40
CA PHE A 108 1.77 -10.85 16.48
C PHE A 108 1.24 -11.35 17.83
N ARG A 109 1.85 -12.40 18.36
CA ARG A 109 1.50 -13.03 19.65
C ARG A 109 0.02 -13.44 19.78
N ASN A 110 -0.63 -13.79 18.67
CA ASN A 110 -2.00 -14.29 18.68
C ASN A 110 -2.16 -15.47 17.71
N ARG A 111 -3.26 -16.22 17.86
CA ARG A 111 -3.64 -17.36 17.00
C ARG A 111 -4.96 -17.14 16.25
N LYS A 112 -5.56 -15.98 16.41
CA LYS A 112 -6.89 -15.66 15.83
C LYS A 112 -6.80 -15.35 14.35
N HIS A 113 -5.70 -14.73 13.93
CA HIS A 113 -5.46 -14.34 12.55
C HIS A 113 -4.46 -15.29 11.86
N LYS A 114 -4.42 -15.25 10.54
CA LYS A 114 -3.47 -16.00 9.71
C LYS A 114 -2.45 -15.07 9.07
N GLU A 115 -1.27 -15.58 8.80
CA GLU A 115 -0.35 -14.90 7.88
C GLU A 115 -0.97 -14.92 6.48
N ALA A 116 -1.35 -13.76 5.98
CA ALA A 116 -2.10 -13.60 4.74
C ALA A 116 -1.99 -12.17 4.19
N LEU A 117 -2.72 -11.89 3.11
CA LEU A 117 -2.89 -10.55 2.56
C LEU A 117 -4.21 -9.97 3.05
N TYR A 118 -4.17 -8.71 3.43
CA TYR A 118 -5.29 -7.98 4.01
C TYR A 118 -5.42 -6.61 3.34
N LEU A 119 -6.66 -6.15 3.10
CA LEU A 119 -6.92 -4.75 2.80
C LEU A 119 -6.62 -3.94 4.05
N ILE A 120 -5.88 -2.84 3.89
CA ILE A 120 -5.41 -2.01 5.00
C ILE A 120 -5.76 -0.53 4.88
N GLY A 121 -6.17 -0.08 3.69
CA GLY A 121 -6.50 1.32 3.47
C GLY A 121 -6.92 1.60 2.04
N TYR A 122 -7.34 2.81 1.79
CA TYR A 122 -7.71 3.26 0.46
C TYR A 122 -7.59 4.78 0.31
N PHE A 123 -7.44 5.22 -0.93
CA PHE A 123 -7.63 6.61 -1.34
C PHE A 123 -8.84 6.69 -2.27
N THR A 124 -9.74 7.62 -2.00
CA THR A 124 -10.65 8.14 -3.03
C THR A 124 -9.89 9.19 -3.80
N ILE A 125 -9.71 9.00 -5.10
CA ILE A 125 -8.81 9.83 -5.89
C ILE A 125 -9.36 11.25 -6.04
N GLU A 126 -8.54 12.24 -5.69
CA GLU A 126 -8.77 13.64 -6.03
C GLU A 126 -8.23 13.96 -7.42
N LYS A 127 -6.98 13.56 -7.69
CA LYS A 127 -6.30 13.77 -8.97
C LYS A 127 -5.09 12.87 -9.15
N LEU A 128 -4.71 12.71 -10.40
CA LEU A 128 -3.47 12.08 -10.83
C LEU A 128 -2.54 13.14 -11.41
N ILE A 129 -1.25 13.03 -11.08
CA ILE A 129 -0.22 13.95 -11.55
C ILE A 129 0.82 13.11 -12.32
N ASP A 130 0.83 13.26 -13.62
CA ASP A 130 1.78 12.59 -14.52
C ASP A 130 2.96 13.52 -14.79
N PHE A 131 4.12 13.20 -14.23
CA PHE A 131 5.33 14.02 -14.32
C PHE A 131 5.84 14.17 -15.75
N ASN A 132 5.56 13.19 -16.63
CA ASN A 132 5.92 13.29 -18.06
C ASN A 132 5.16 14.40 -18.81
N ARG A 133 4.08 14.92 -18.21
CA ARG A 133 3.26 15.98 -18.81
C ARG A 133 3.50 17.36 -18.18
N LEU A 134 4.38 17.44 -17.16
CA LEU A 134 4.59 18.65 -16.42
C LEU A 134 5.79 19.44 -16.96
N SER A 135 5.68 20.76 -16.93
CA SER A 135 6.81 21.66 -17.08
C SER A 135 7.71 21.64 -15.82
N LYS A 136 8.96 22.06 -15.96
CA LYS A 136 9.89 22.18 -14.82
C LYS A 136 9.35 23.04 -13.68
N SER A 137 8.55 24.07 -13.99
CA SER A 137 7.94 24.94 -12.97
C SER A 137 6.84 24.23 -12.21
N GLU A 138 6.02 23.39 -12.87
CA GLU A 138 4.97 22.60 -12.26
C GLU A 138 5.56 21.49 -11.38
N ILE A 139 6.62 20.82 -11.83
CA ILE A 139 7.37 19.85 -11.01
C ILE A 139 7.86 20.51 -9.71
N LYS A 140 8.46 21.71 -9.78
CA LYS A 140 8.87 22.45 -8.58
C LYS A 140 7.70 22.76 -7.63
N LYS A 141 6.51 23.01 -8.17
CA LYS A 141 5.30 23.19 -7.35
C LYS A 141 4.90 21.89 -6.64
N CYS A 142 5.01 20.73 -7.31
CA CYS A 142 4.69 19.44 -6.70
C CYS A 142 5.56 19.15 -5.47
N TYR A 143 6.86 19.46 -5.49
CA TYR A 143 7.74 19.32 -4.31
C TYR A 143 7.28 20.16 -3.11
N LYS A 144 6.66 21.32 -3.35
CA LYS A 144 6.13 22.17 -2.28
C LYS A 144 4.75 21.71 -1.79
N LEU A 145 3.92 21.18 -2.70
CA LEU A 145 2.55 20.78 -2.38
C LEU A 145 2.46 19.40 -1.73
N TYR A 146 3.41 18.51 -2.05
CA TYR A 146 3.39 17.11 -1.59
C TYR A 146 4.73 16.74 -0.92
N PRO A 147 5.18 17.46 0.11
CA PRO A 147 6.49 17.25 0.73
C PRO A 147 6.61 15.88 1.43
N ASN A 148 5.48 15.26 1.76
CA ASN A 148 5.43 13.95 2.42
C ASN A 148 5.54 12.76 1.45
N ASN A 149 5.34 13.00 0.14
CA ASN A 149 5.45 11.92 -0.83
C ASN A 149 6.88 11.35 -0.89
N ALA A 150 7.02 10.04 -0.71
CA ALA A 150 8.31 9.39 -0.60
C ALA A 150 9.19 9.57 -1.83
N HIS A 151 8.62 9.56 -3.04
CA HIS A 151 9.37 9.77 -4.27
C HIS A 151 9.89 11.20 -4.42
N LEU A 152 9.20 12.19 -3.88
CA LEU A 152 9.65 13.58 -3.89
C LEU A 152 10.71 13.87 -2.82
N LYS A 153 10.92 12.96 -1.86
CA LYS A 153 12.02 13.03 -0.90
C LYS A 153 13.33 12.45 -1.44
N ARG A 154 13.28 11.70 -2.54
CA ARG A 154 14.47 11.09 -3.15
C ARG A 154 15.35 12.11 -3.84
N SER A 155 16.63 11.76 -4.00
CA SER A 155 17.66 12.57 -4.65
C SER A 155 17.70 12.41 -6.18
N TYR A 156 17.18 11.30 -6.70
CA TYR A 156 17.24 10.97 -8.12
C TYR A 156 15.95 11.26 -8.86
N ASP A 157 16.04 11.18 -10.17
CA ASP A 157 15.03 11.63 -11.11
C ASP A 157 13.66 10.98 -10.96
N THR A 158 12.64 11.77 -11.28
CA THR A 158 11.23 11.43 -11.18
C THR A 158 10.53 11.45 -12.55
N GLU A 159 11.27 11.31 -13.66
CA GLU A 159 10.70 11.45 -15.02
C GLU A 159 9.43 10.63 -15.22
N ASP A 160 9.44 9.34 -14.88
CA ASP A 160 8.30 8.46 -15.06
C ASP A 160 7.30 8.44 -13.88
N LEU A 161 7.45 9.36 -12.93
CA LEU A 161 6.62 9.38 -11.73
C LEU A 161 5.17 9.75 -12.05
N VAL A 162 4.24 8.97 -11.50
CA VAL A 162 2.83 9.34 -11.35
C VAL A 162 2.54 9.46 -9.86
N ILE A 163 1.98 10.60 -9.44
CA ILE A 163 1.48 10.78 -8.07
C ILE A 163 -0.05 10.70 -8.09
N VAL A 164 -0.58 9.83 -7.26
CA VAL A 164 -1.99 9.79 -6.89
C VAL A 164 -2.19 10.64 -5.65
N VAL A 165 -3.13 11.58 -5.70
CA VAL A 165 -3.54 12.38 -4.54
C VAL A 165 -4.94 11.92 -4.14
N GLY A 166 -5.09 11.51 -2.88
CA GLY A 166 -6.36 11.12 -2.29
C GLY A 166 -7.13 12.31 -1.72
N GLN A 167 -8.45 12.25 -1.78
CA GLN A 167 -9.34 13.20 -1.08
C GLN A 167 -9.21 12.98 0.43
N LYS A 168 -8.79 14.00 1.16
CA LYS A 168 -8.47 13.90 2.59
C LYS A 168 -9.60 13.32 3.43
N ASP A 169 -10.83 13.78 3.19
CA ASP A 169 -12.00 13.38 3.99
C ASP A 169 -12.62 12.04 3.55
N LYS A 170 -12.13 11.47 2.44
CA LYS A 170 -12.63 10.23 1.84
C LYS A 170 -11.53 9.19 1.61
N SER A 171 -10.37 9.38 2.23
CA SER A 171 -9.25 8.44 2.17
C SER A 171 -8.89 7.99 3.58
N LYS A 172 -8.48 6.74 3.76
CA LYS A 172 -8.31 6.19 5.10
C LYS A 172 -7.29 5.06 5.16
N LEU A 173 -6.46 5.05 6.19
CA LEU A 173 -5.84 3.85 6.71
C LEU A 173 -6.86 3.18 7.64
N LEU A 174 -7.22 1.92 7.40
CA LEU A 174 -8.23 1.21 8.18
C LEU A 174 -7.79 1.02 9.63
N GLU A 175 -8.74 0.90 10.54
CA GLU A 175 -8.46 0.57 11.94
C GLU A 175 -8.22 -0.93 12.11
N ARG A 176 -8.94 -1.76 11.33
CA ARG A 176 -8.82 -3.21 11.32
C ARG A 176 -8.62 -3.70 9.89
N ALA A 177 -7.72 -4.66 9.75
CA ALA A 177 -7.39 -5.25 8.48
C ALA A 177 -8.48 -6.23 8.02
N ILE A 178 -8.77 -6.26 6.71
CA ILE A 178 -9.80 -7.13 6.13
C ILE A 178 -9.11 -8.22 5.31
N LEU A 179 -9.28 -9.48 5.69
CA LEU A 179 -8.66 -10.62 5.00
C LEU A 179 -9.14 -10.73 3.55
N ILE A 180 -8.20 -10.68 2.58
CA ILE A 180 -8.53 -10.79 1.15
C ILE A 180 -8.01 -12.09 0.52
N SER A 181 -7.03 -12.75 1.12
CA SER A 181 -6.36 -13.88 0.49
C SER A 181 -6.50 -15.19 1.23
N GLN A 182 -6.32 -16.26 0.47
CA GLN A 182 -6.00 -17.59 0.98
C GLN A 182 -4.69 -18.09 0.42
N LYS A 183 -4.04 -19.03 1.14
CA LYS A 183 -2.81 -19.67 0.72
C LYS A 183 -3.13 -20.88 -0.16
N LYS A 184 -2.49 -20.96 -1.32
CA LYS A 184 -2.44 -22.18 -2.17
C LYS A 184 -0.98 -22.62 -2.32
N TYR A 185 -0.79 -23.82 -2.83
CA TYR A 185 0.54 -24.38 -3.08
C TYR A 185 0.68 -24.68 -4.57
N ASP A 186 1.84 -24.38 -5.14
CA ASP A 186 2.16 -24.73 -6.51
C ASP A 186 2.54 -26.21 -6.64
N LYS A 187 2.86 -26.66 -7.86
CA LYS A 187 3.24 -28.05 -8.13
C LYS A 187 4.52 -28.51 -7.39
N THR A 188 5.33 -27.56 -6.91
CA THR A 188 6.55 -27.84 -6.15
C THR A 188 6.33 -27.78 -4.63
N GLY A 189 5.10 -27.52 -4.18
CA GLY A 189 4.78 -27.36 -2.76
C GLY A 189 5.08 -25.95 -2.22
N LYS A 190 5.46 -24.99 -3.07
CA LYS A 190 5.74 -23.61 -2.65
C LYS A 190 4.43 -22.85 -2.42
N PRO A 191 4.26 -22.22 -1.24
CA PRO A 191 3.06 -21.45 -0.95
C PRO A 191 3.00 -20.13 -1.73
N TYR A 192 1.80 -19.76 -2.16
CA TYR A 192 1.50 -18.46 -2.76
C TYR A 192 0.10 -18.01 -2.36
N HIS A 193 -0.16 -16.70 -2.47
CA HIS A 193 -1.45 -16.11 -2.12
C HIS A 193 -2.31 -15.87 -3.35
N VAL A 194 -3.57 -16.27 -3.25
CA VAL A 194 -4.64 -15.96 -4.20
C VAL A 194 -5.76 -15.23 -3.46
N VAL A 195 -6.64 -14.59 -4.19
CA VAL A 195 -7.90 -14.07 -3.62
C VAL A 195 -8.64 -15.24 -2.98
N SER A 196 -9.23 -15.05 -1.80
CA SER A 196 -10.05 -16.10 -1.16
C SER A 196 -11.40 -16.26 -1.86
N GLU A 197 -11.98 -17.44 -1.84
CA GLU A 197 -13.24 -17.75 -2.55
C GLU A 197 -14.36 -16.76 -2.23
N GLY A 198 -14.59 -16.44 -0.94
CA GLY A 198 -15.58 -15.44 -0.58
C GLY A 198 -15.27 -14.03 -1.10
N MET A 199 -13.98 -13.66 -1.24
CA MET A 199 -13.59 -12.37 -1.82
C MET A 199 -13.62 -12.40 -3.35
N GLU A 200 -13.40 -13.54 -3.99
CA GLU A 200 -13.61 -13.70 -5.45
C GLU A 200 -15.07 -13.40 -5.81
N GLU A 201 -16.01 -13.93 -5.02
CA GLU A 201 -17.44 -13.72 -5.21
C GLU A 201 -17.87 -12.26 -4.98
N LEU A 202 -17.36 -11.66 -3.89
CA LEU A 202 -17.67 -10.27 -3.53
C LEU A 202 -17.08 -9.25 -4.49
N LEU A 203 -15.82 -9.43 -4.89
CA LEU A 203 -15.06 -8.41 -5.62
C LEU A 203 -14.97 -8.66 -7.13
N GLY A 204 -15.35 -9.84 -7.60
CA GLY A 204 -15.27 -10.22 -9.01
C GLY A 204 -13.84 -10.29 -9.54
N ILE A 205 -12.86 -10.50 -8.68
CA ILE A 205 -11.45 -10.67 -9.02
C ILE A 205 -10.97 -12.03 -8.53
N SER A 206 -10.09 -12.69 -9.26
CA SER A 206 -9.62 -14.04 -8.93
C SER A 206 -8.13 -14.22 -9.15
N GLY A 207 -7.60 -15.33 -8.65
CA GLY A 207 -6.23 -15.77 -8.88
C GLY A 207 -5.20 -15.07 -8.01
N SER A 208 -3.93 -15.08 -8.46
CA SER A 208 -2.81 -14.58 -7.67
C SER A 208 -2.84 -13.06 -7.48
N ILE A 209 -2.51 -12.61 -6.26
CA ILE A 209 -2.39 -11.20 -5.87
C ILE A 209 -1.03 -10.96 -5.18
N GLN A 210 0.02 -11.63 -5.65
CA GLN A 210 1.39 -11.37 -5.20
C GLN A 210 1.90 -10.03 -5.74
N ARG A 211 2.97 -9.49 -5.13
CA ARG A 211 3.57 -8.20 -5.50
C ARG A 211 3.97 -8.11 -6.98
N SER A 212 4.44 -9.20 -7.57
CA SER A 212 4.86 -9.29 -8.97
C SER A 212 3.70 -9.32 -9.98
N ILE A 213 2.47 -9.47 -9.51
CA ILE A 213 1.29 -9.52 -10.38
C ILE A 213 0.78 -8.09 -10.62
N PRO A 214 0.36 -7.78 -11.87
CA PRO A 214 -0.25 -6.47 -12.16
C PRO A 214 -1.44 -6.17 -11.24
N PRO A 215 -1.68 -4.90 -10.92
CA PRO A 215 -2.82 -4.49 -10.10
C PRO A 215 -4.16 -5.00 -10.64
N ARG A 216 -5.06 -5.37 -9.75
CA ARG A 216 -6.41 -5.85 -10.09
C ARG A 216 -7.38 -4.68 -10.13
N PHE A 217 -8.25 -4.67 -11.13
CA PHE A 217 -9.32 -3.68 -11.27
C PHE A 217 -10.68 -4.31 -10.96
N ILE A 218 -11.49 -3.57 -10.23
CA ILE A 218 -12.92 -3.86 -10.00
C ILE A 218 -13.69 -2.78 -10.75
N LYS A 219 -14.48 -3.20 -11.74
CA LYS A 219 -15.23 -2.31 -12.65
C LYS A 219 -16.72 -2.56 -12.63
N ASN A 220 -17.12 -3.77 -12.22
CA ASN A 220 -18.53 -4.11 -12.13
C ASN A 220 -19.15 -3.35 -10.95
N GLU A 221 -20.33 -2.76 -11.16
CA GLU A 221 -21.00 -1.91 -10.18
C GLU A 221 -21.36 -2.66 -8.88
N ASN A 222 -21.87 -3.88 -8.99
CA ASN A 222 -22.20 -4.70 -7.83
C ASN A 222 -20.95 -5.00 -6.98
N ASN A 223 -19.85 -5.39 -7.63
CA ASN A 223 -18.59 -5.67 -6.94
C ASN A 223 -17.98 -4.41 -6.31
N LEU A 224 -18.14 -3.24 -6.95
CA LEU A 224 -17.74 -1.95 -6.37
C LEU A 224 -18.58 -1.60 -5.13
N ASN A 225 -19.88 -1.84 -5.17
CA ASN A 225 -20.76 -1.60 -4.03
C ASN A 225 -20.41 -2.56 -2.88
N ASN A 226 -20.11 -3.83 -3.17
CA ASN A 226 -19.62 -4.79 -2.18
C ASN A 226 -18.29 -4.31 -1.57
N LEU A 227 -17.35 -3.85 -2.40
CA LEU A 227 -16.07 -3.31 -1.94
C LEU A 227 -16.28 -2.11 -1.01
N LYS A 228 -17.12 -1.16 -1.39
CA LYS A 228 -17.47 0.00 -0.55
C LYS A 228 -18.04 -0.44 0.78
N HIS A 229 -18.99 -1.36 0.77
CA HIS A 229 -19.61 -1.87 1.99
C HIS A 229 -18.57 -2.46 2.96
N ILE A 230 -17.65 -3.30 2.47
CA ILE A 230 -16.60 -3.88 3.33
C ILE A 230 -15.55 -2.86 3.80
N LEU A 231 -15.37 -1.75 3.07
CA LEU A 231 -14.49 -0.64 3.46
C LEU A 231 -15.19 0.37 4.40
N GLY A 232 -16.52 0.25 4.59
CA GLY A 232 -17.31 1.17 5.41
C GLY A 232 -17.57 2.52 4.74
N LEU A 233 -17.75 2.52 3.40
CA LEU A 233 -18.06 3.67 2.54
C LEU A 233 -19.53 3.74 2.17
#